data_e1acd1a1a5c1436a3e3e8cb1fd101b9b
#
_entry.id   e1acd1a1a5c1436a3e3e8cb1fd101b9b
#
_cell.length_a   1.000
_cell.length_b   1.000
_cell.length_c   1.000
_cell.angle_alpha   90.00
_cell.angle_beta   90.00
_cell.angle_gamma   90.00
#
_symmetry.space_group_name_H-M   'P 1'
#
loop_
_entity.id
_entity.type
_entity.pdbx_description
1 polymer ?
#
loop_
_entity_poly.entity_id
_entity_poly.type
_entity_poly.pdbx_seq_one_letter_code
_entity_poly.pdbx_strand_id
1 'polypeptide(L)'
;MNKWCILFSQGTLLNRLFRKYALDLILLTTVATAIISVHTWVQTQEQAKRTTSEALQSTSRTLNDKTTLSKIIKDQLLGNSDKIENATTYLTKPINEYLMYAYDQQQKTTDFVSFPYLMRDIYVSYEEVSSVYVVFSQLPEYLESSRANKGGVIKSGTPKLTDAFYIKMSITQGGSEVGSMFVGFEKAELDAALKSLNTFSGLSLYMISGTTNRLYTFHDQGMTKDKLATQEQLITTSLQENSTLPLINLEKNNFIQYQQLPDDYRILATLDRSMVRRAVIQDLTPLIFGVFLLDVSLLFFLYQTFKRYSQQVDLVMDAMNETAKGNLETRIDTTQTEYELKDLSIGINEMLDSINQYVEDIYKLEIKQQDAHMRALQAQINPHFLYNTLEYIRMYALSEGSEELADVVYAFSALLRNNTNQEKTISLKEELDFCEKYVYLYQMRYPNRIAYHFSIDPSLASIEVPKFVIQPLIENYFKHGVDFTRFDNALSVKVFREGQRVQIIVKDNGKGITPERLAEIESRLAHPKVELYQSIGLQNVNERLRASFGHSYQMKLSTNQEGGLSVTITFKEKG
;
A
#
# COMPACT_ATOMS: atom_id res chain seq x y z
N MET A 1 7.08 7.55 -13.27
CA MET A 1 6.00 8.55 -13.35
C MET A 1 4.71 8.04 -14.02
N ASN A 2 4.75 7.05 -14.91
CA ASN A 2 3.54 6.60 -15.65
C ASN A 2 2.59 5.63 -14.91
N LYS A 3 3.00 4.98 -13.82
CA LYS A 3 2.12 4.05 -13.07
C LYS A 3 1.07 4.75 -12.19
N TRP A 4 1.34 5.96 -11.74
CA TRP A 4 0.38 6.78 -10.98
C TRP A 4 -0.76 7.31 -11.85
N CYS A 5 -0.47 7.66 -13.12
CA CYS A 5 -1.50 8.12 -14.07
C CYS A 5 -2.53 7.05 -14.42
N ILE A 6 -2.15 5.77 -14.44
CA ILE A 6 -3.06 4.66 -14.79
C ILE A 6 -4.11 4.43 -13.70
N LEU A 7 -3.73 4.56 -12.42
CA LEU A 7 -4.68 4.47 -11.29
C LEU A 7 -5.69 5.64 -11.27
N PHE A 8 -5.30 6.79 -11.81
CA PHE A 8 -6.19 7.96 -11.90
C PHE A 8 -7.11 7.95 -13.14
N SER A 9 -6.85 7.12 -14.13
CA SER A 9 -7.59 7.11 -15.41
C SER A 9 -8.68 6.04 -15.50
N GLN A 10 -8.61 4.97 -14.74
CA GLN A 10 -9.63 3.91 -14.77
C GLN A 10 -10.81 4.24 -13.84
N GLY A 11 -12.01 4.26 -14.40
CA GLY A 11 -13.26 4.63 -13.73
C GLY A 11 -13.84 3.59 -12.76
N THR A 12 -13.00 2.73 -12.14
CA THR A 12 -13.45 1.76 -11.15
C THR A 12 -13.94 2.45 -9.88
N LEU A 13 -14.95 1.87 -9.22
CA LEU A 13 -15.48 2.36 -7.94
C LEU A 13 -14.35 2.51 -6.90
N LEU A 14 -13.43 1.56 -6.88
CA LEU A 14 -12.30 1.52 -5.97
C LEU A 14 -11.39 2.74 -6.11
N ASN A 15 -11.08 3.15 -7.34
CA ASN A 15 -10.25 4.33 -7.62
C ASN A 15 -10.98 5.64 -7.24
N ARG A 16 -12.31 5.67 -7.31
CA ARG A 16 -13.10 6.80 -6.82
C ARG A 16 -13.06 6.89 -5.30
N LEU A 17 -13.19 5.76 -4.60
CA LEU A 17 -13.10 5.70 -3.14
C LEU A 17 -11.70 6.10 -2.66
N PHE A 18 -10.65 5.56 -3.26
CA PHE A 18 -9.27 5.95 -2.94
C PHE A 18 -9.06 7.47 -3.05
N ARG A 19 -9.48 8.07 -4.18
CA ARG A 19 -9.37 9.52 -4.37
C ARG A 19 -10.14 10.30 -3.33
N LYS A 20 -11.36 9.87 -3.01
CA LYS A 20 -12.18 10.52 -2.00
C LYS A 20 -11.50 10.48 -0.63
N TYR A 21 -11.10 9.31 -0.15
CA TYR A 21 -10.44 9.17 1.16
C TYR A 21 -9.10 9.89 1.22
N ALA A 22 -8.31 9.89 0.14
CA ALA A 22 -7.06 10.63 0.06
C ALA A 22 -7.31 12.15 0.16
N LEU A 23 -8.33 12.67 -0.54
CA LEU A 23 -8.72 14.09 -0.46
C LEU A 23 -9.28 14.45 0.92
N ASP A 24 -10.14 13.62 1.51
CA ASP A 24 -10.71 13.84 2.83
C ASP A 24 -9.60 13.86 3.90
N LEU A 25 -8.61 12.97 3.80
CA LEU A 25 -7.44 12.93 4.69
C LEU A 25 -6.62 14.22 4.60
N ILE A 26 -6.23 14.61 3.37
CA ILE A 26 -5.44 15.83 3.15
C ILE A 26 -6.22 17.07 3.61
N LEU A 27 -7.53 17.12 3.36
CA LEU A 27 -8.37 18.24 3.82
C LEU A 27 -8.39 18.32 5.33
N LEU A 28 -8.59 17.19 6.01
CA LEU A 28 -8.66 17.13 7.48
C LEU A 28 -7.33 17.57 8.12
N THR A 29 -6.21 17.06 7.64
CA THR A 29 -4.87 17.40 8.15
C THR A 29 -4.52 18.85 7.85
N THR A 30 -4.89 19.37 6.68
CA THR A 30 -4.68 20.77 6.29
C THR A 30 -5.49 21.71 7.18
N VAL A 31 -6.77 21.39 7.42
CA VAL A 31 -7.64 22.20 8.31
C VAL A 31 -7.10 22.17 9.74
N ALA A 32 -6.74 21.00 10.25
CA ALA A 32 -6.17 20.88 11.60
C ALA A 32 -4.86 21.69 11.73
N THR A 33 -3.98 21.59 10.76
CA THR A 33 -2.71 22.35 10.73
C THR A 33 -2.97 23.86 10.64
N ALA A 34 -3.95 24.29 9.85
CA ALA A 34 -4.32 25.70 9.76
C ALA A 34 -4.85 26.22 11.10
N ILE A 35 -5.71 25.47 11.80
CA ILE A 35 -6.22 25.84 13.13
C ILE A 35 -5.07 25.98 14.12
N ILE A 36 -4.17 25.00 14.19
CA ILE A 36 -3.00 25.04 15.08
C ILE A 36 -2.11 26.23 14.74
N SER A 37 -1.87 26.49 13.45
CA SER A 37 -1.04 27.60 12.99
C SER A 37 -1.64 28.96 13.38
N VAL A 38 -2.94 29.15 13.21
CA VAL A 38 -3.64 30.37 13.64
C VAL A 38 -3.57 30.52 15.16
N HIS A 39 -3.80 29.44 15.90
CA HIS A 39 -3.72 29.46 17.36
C HIS A 39 -2.31 29.86 17.84
N THR A 40 -1.27 29.21 17.31
CA THR A 40 0.13 29.52 17.62
C THR A 40 0.47 30.97 17.27
N TRP A 41 0.02 31.46 16.11
CA TRP A 41 0.21 32.85 15.70
C TRP A 41 -0.39 33.82 16.71
N VAL A 42 -1.66 33.64 17.10
CA VAL A 42 -2.35 34.51 18.06
C VAL A 42 -1.67 34.44 19.43
N GLN A 43 -1.34 33.26 19.90
CA GLN A 43 -0.68 33.06 21.19
C GLN A 43 0.69 33.74 21.24
N THR A 44 1.50 33.62 20.18
CA THR A 44 2.82 34.26 20.10
C THR A 44 2.70 35.78 20.03
N GLN A 45 1.70 36.32 19.35
CA GLN A 45 1.44 37.77 19.36
C GLN A 45 1.05 38.30 20.74
N GLU A 46 0.17 37.59 21.44
CA GLU A 46 -0.20 37.97 22.82
C GLU A 46 0.99 37.88 23.78
N GLN A 47 1.83 36.86 23.62
CA GLN A 47 3.07 36.74 24.39
C GLN A 47 4.03 37.90 24.10
N ALA A 48 4.18 38.34 22.84
CA ALA A 48 5.01 39.49 22.47
C ALA A 48 4.51 40.79 23.14
N LYS A 49 3.18 41.01 23.17
CA LYS A 49 2.63 42.17 23.88
C LYS A 49 2.85 42.08 25.38
N ARG A 50 2.70 40.91 25.99
CA ARG A 50 2.97 40.72 27.43
C ARG A 50 4.44 41.00 27.75
N THR A 51 5.38 40.44 26.97
CA THR A 51 6.81 40.66 27.17
C THR A 51 7.16 42.15 27.09
N THR A 52 6.60 42.90 26.12
CA THR A 52 6.85 44.35 26.04
C THR A 52 6.26 45.10 27.24
N SER A 53 5.08 44.69 27.73
CA SER A 53 4.47 45.28 28.92
C SER A 53 5.24 44.99 30.20
N GLU A 54 5.70 43.74 30.38
CA GLU A 54 6.50 43.35 31.54
C GLU A 54 7.86 44.05 31.57
N ALA A 55 8.49 44.20 30.40
CA ALA A 55 9.74 44.99 30.28
C ALA A 55 9.52 46.45 30.70
N LEU A 56 8.43 47.05 30.24
CA LEU A 56 8.06 48.40 30.60
C LEU A 56 7.84 48.54 32.11
N GLN A 57 7.06 47.63 32.71
CA GLN A 57 6.77 47.64 34.14
C GLN A 57 8.02 47.43 35.00
N SER A 58 8.86 46.47 34.64
CA SER A 58 10.11 46.18 35.33
C SER A 58 11.01 47.40 35.30
N THR A 59 11.19 48.02 34.14
CA THR A 59 12.00 49.21 33.97
C THR A 59 11.42 50.41 34.72
N SER A 60 10.10 50.57 34.69
CA SER A 60 9.42 51.61 35.45
C SER A 60 9.65 51.48 36.96
N ARG A 61 9.62 50.24 37.50
CA ARG A 61 9.94 50.01 38.92
C ARG A 61 11.39 50.36 39.24
N THR A 62 12.36 49.83 38.43
CA THR A 62 13.77 50.11 38.61
C THR A 62 14.04 51.59 38.54
N LEU A 63 13.43 52.33 37.61
CA LEU A 63 13.61 53.77 37.50
C LEU A 63 13.03 54.51 38.73
N ASN A 64 11.89 54.09 39.22
CA ASN A 64 11.28 54.68 40.42
C ASN A 64 12.17 54.44 41.66
N ASP A 65 12.74 53.23 41.77
CA ASP A 65 13.67 52.90 42.86
C ASP A 65 14.95 53.78 42.78
N LYS A 66 15.53 53.93 41.56
CA LYS A 66 16.69 54.80 41.34
C LYS A 66 16.34 56.30 41.58
N THR A 67 15.15 56.72 41.22
CA THR A 67 14.65 58.07 41.50
C THR A 67 14.51 58.32 43.01
N THR A 68 13.95 57.34 43.71
CA THR A 68 13.84 57.39 45.17
C THR A 68 15.20 57.44 45.86
N LEU A 69 16.12 56.57 45.41
CA LEU A 69 17.50 56.57 45.88
C LEU A 69 18.21 57.94 45.61
N SER A 70 18.05 58.49 44.40
CA SER A 70 18.60 59.78 44.04
C SER A 70 18.09 60.92 44.95
N LYS A 71 16.78 60.83 45.33
CA LYS A 71 16.16 61.79 46.28
C LYS A 71 16.76 61.64 47.68
N ILE A 72 16.95 60.40 48.15
CA ILE A 72 17.59 60.14 49.45
C ILE A 72 19.03 60.70 49.44
N ILE A 73 19.80 60.45 48.38
CA ILE A 73 21.14 60.96 48.23
C ILE A 73 21.14 62.53 48.22
N LYS A 74 20.23 63.14 47.47
CA LYS A 74 20.07 64.57 47.48
C LYS A 74 19.79 65.12 48.91
N ASP A 75 18.86 64.45 49.64
CA ASP A 75 18.52 64.90 51.00
C ASP A 75 19.63 64.64 52.00
N GLN A 76 20.46 63.60 51.78
CA GLN A 76 21.71 63.46 52.58
C GLN A 76 22.72 64.51 52.34
N LEU A 77 22.95 64.88 51.08
CA LEU A 77 24.00 65.86 50.69
C LEU A 77 23.53 67.30 50.78
N LEU A 78 22.31 67.64 50.44
CA LEU A 78 21.80 68.97 50.13
C LEU A 78 20.38 69.22 50.68
N GLY A 79 19.92 68.46 51.70
CA GLY A 79 18.54 68.43 52.15
C GLY A 79 18.08 69.63 52.97
N ASN A 80 19.00 70.46 53.41
CA ASN A 80 18.70 71.71 54.15
C ASN A 80 19.69 72.84 53.80
N SER A 81 19.42 74.06 54.25
CA SER A 81 20.25 75.22 53.97
C SER A 81 21.72 75.12 54.45
N ASP A 82 21.93 74.45 55.60
CA ASP A 82 23.30 74.25 56.17
C ASP A 82 24.15 73.31 55.32
N LYS A 83 23.49 72.22 54.80
CA LYS A 83 24.16 71.29 53.89
C LYS A 83 24.47 71.96 52.54
N ILE A 84 23.55 72.78 52.04
CA ILE A 84 23.80 73.57 50.82
C ILE A 84 24.94 74.54 51.01
N GLU A 85 24.99 75.21 52.14
CA GLU A 85 26.12 76.13 52.51
C GLU A 85 27.44 75.32 52.61
N ASN A 86 27.46 74.20 53.24
CA ASN A 86 28.59 73.30 53.32
C ASN A 86 29.08 72.89 51.91
N ALA A 87 28.21 72.52 51.00
CA ALA A 87 28.55 72.16 49.63
C ALA A 87 29.07 73.36 48.82
N THR A 88 28.41 74.53 48.92
CA THR A 88 28.84 75.70 48.19
C THR A 88 30.18 76.27 48.75
N THR A 89 30.39 76.17 50.05
CA THR A 89 31.69 76.58 50.68
C THR A 89 32.79 75.63 50.21
N TYR A 90 32.55 74.34 50.11
CA TYR A 90 33.50 73.38 49.58
C TYR A 90 33.88 73.65 48.11
N LEU A 91 32.91 74.07 47.29
CA LEU A 91 33.14 74.39 45.87
C LEU A 91 33.85 75.75 45.65
N THR A 92 33.67 76.75 46.49
CA THR A 92 34.11 78.10 46.26
C THR A 92 35.42 78.47 47.00
N LYS A 93 35.76 77.77 48.10
CA LYS A 93 36.91 78.06 48.92
C LYS A 93 38.08 77.07 48.66
N PRO A 94 39.34 77.58 48.76
CA PRO A 94 40.48 76.68 48.81
C PRO A 94 40.35 75.64 49.93
N ILE A 95 40.93 74.46 49.77
CA ILE A 95 40.77 73.33 50.70
C ILE A 95 41.17 73.64 52.13
N ASN A 96 42.19 74.45 52.35
CA ASN A 96 42.63 74.87 53.68
C ASN A 96 41.59 75.78 54.37
N GLU A 97 40.98 76.71 53.65
CA GLU A 97 39.91 77.53 54.18
C GLU A 97 38.62 76.73 54.47
N TYR A 98 38.32 75.77 53.60
CA TYR A 98 37.16 74.86 53.86
C TYR A 98 37.43 74.00 55.11
N LEU A 99 38.65 73.51 55.33
CA LEU A 99 38.95 72.73 56.52
C LEU A 99 38.79 73.57 57.82
N MET A 100 39.17 74.84 57.79
CA MET A 100 38.89 75.75 58.92
C MET A 100 37.37 75.95 59.13
N TYR A 101 36.64 76.21 58.07
CA TYR A 101 35.17 76.30 58.15
C TYR A 101 34.57 75.00 58.69
N ALA A 102 34.97 73.84 58.22
CA ALA A 102 34.47 72.55 58.70
C ALA A 102 34.77 72.32 60.17
N TYR A 103 35.98 72.69 60.61
CA TYR A 103 36.38 72.64 62.02
C TYR A 103 35.49 73.53 62.89
N ASP A 104 35.29 74.78 62.48
CA ASP A 104 34.45 75.75 63.21
C ASP A 104 33.00 75.28 63.32
N GLN A 105 32.46 74.70 62.28
CA GLN A 105 31.09 74.17 62.29
C GLN A 105 30.95 72.91 63.20
N GLN A 106 31.95 72.08 63.23
CA GLN A 106 32.01 70.91 64.12
C GLN A 106 32.08 71.28 65.59
N GLN A 107 32.62 72.44 65.93
CA GLN A 107 32.64 72.99 67.31
C GLN A 107 31.28 73.59 67.70
N LYS A 108 30.45 74.02 66.69
CA LYS A 108 29.13 74.64 66.95
C LYS A 108 28.04 73.63 67.00
N THR A 109 28.11 72.53 66.20
CA THR A 109 27.09 71.49 66.10
C THR A 109 27.76 70.10 66.09
N THR A 110 27.34 69.25 66.96
CA THR A 110 27.86 67.87 67.08
C THR A 110 27.56 67.01 65.84
N ASP A 111 26.56 67.38 65.03
CA ASP A 111 26.09 66.58 63.89
C ASP A 111 26.67 67.07 62.54
N PHE A 112 27.60 68.03 62.58
CA PHE A 112 28.23 68.51 61.35
C PHE A 112 29.19 67.47 60.74
N VAL A 113 28.94 67.13 59.49
CA VAL A 113 29.77 66.19 58.68
C VAL A 113 30.30 66.95 57.47
N SER A 114 31.62 66.89 57.20
CA SER A 114 32.21 67.58 56.06
C SER A 114 31.72 67.04 54.74
N PHE A 115 31.53 67.92 53.75
CA PHE A 115 30.94 67.56 52.47
C PHE A 115 31.67 66.43 51.70
N PRO A 116 33.04 66.44 51.62
CA PRO A 116 33.79 65.33 51.04
C PRO A 116 33.62 64.00 51.74
N TYR A 117 33.32 63.98 53.05
CA TYR A 117 33.01 62.77 53.79
C TYR A 117 31.63 62.26 53.44
N LEU A 118 30.61 63.13 53.39
CA LEU A 118 29.28 62.79 52.95
C LEU A 118 29.28 62.16 51.54
N MET A 119 30.04 62.78 50.61
CA MET A 119 30.23 62.30 49.26
C MET A 119 30.86 60.87 49.22
N ARG A 120 31.86 60.66 50.09
CA ARG A 120 32.51 59.34 50.19
C ARG A 120 31.58 58.28 50.74
N ASP A 121 30.72 58.64 51.70
CA ASP A 121 29.76 57.78 52.35
C ASP A 121 28.67 57.29 51.37
N ILE A 122 28.26 58.10 50.39
CA ILE A 122 27.38 57.70 49.31
C ILE A 122 27.88 56.43 48.58
N TYR A 123 29.14 56.36 48.23
CA TYR A 123 29.76 55.24 47.53
C TYR A 123 30.04 54.03 48.42
N VAL A 124 29.94 54.16 49.71
CA VAL A 124 30.01 53.06 50.67
C VAL A 124 28.67 52.50 50.92
N SER A 125 27.67 53.38 51.06
CA SER A 125 26.26 52.96 51.38
C SER A 125 25.49 52.50 50.17
N TYR A 126 25.85 52.98 48.96
CA TYR A 126 25.09 52.69 47.73
C TYR A 126 25.97 52.16 46.62
N GLU A 127 26.11 50.87 46.52
CA GLU A 127 26.92 50.19 45.49
C GLU A 127 26.47 50.48 44.06
N GLU A 128 25.24 50.83 43.85
CA GLU A 128 24.65 51.08 42.53
C GLU A 128 25.04 52.43 41.93
N VAL A 129 25.48 53.36 42.74
CA VAL A 129 25.84 54.70 42.29
C VAL A 129 27.23 54.68 41.63
N SER A 130 27.31 55.10 40.36
CA SER A 130 28.55 55.19 39.58
C SER A 130 29.24 56.56 39.70
N SER A 131 28.45 57.63 39.69
CA SER A 131 28.94 59.03 39.75
C SER A 131 27.85 59.95 40.28
N VAL A 132 28.29 61.06 40.87
CA VAL A 132 27.42 62.14 41.33
C VAL A 132 28.03 63.50 40.87
N TYR A 133 27.16 64.30 40.25
CA TYR A 133 27.53 65.68 39.86
C TYR A 133 26.68 66.66 40.66
N VAL A 134 27.26 67.71 41.19
CA VAL A 134 26.57 68.82 41.89
C VAL A 134 26.88 70.11 41.19
N VAL A 135 25.88 70.82 40.72
CA VAL A 135 25.97 72.06 39.94
C VAL A 135 25.08 73.12 40.57
N PHE A 136 25.59 74.23 40.92
CA PHE A 136 24.83 75.39 41.37
C PHE A 136 24.71 76.41 40.25
N SER A 137 23.54 77.02 40.07
CA SER A 137 23.26 77.94 38.96
C SER A 137 24.05 79.20 39.01
N GLN A 138 24.53 79.62 40.22
CA GLN A 138 25.24 80.82 40.45
C GLN A 138 26.78 80.63 40.47
N LEU A 139 27.26 79.38 40.34
CA LEU A 139 28.70 79.08 40.41
C LEU A 139 29.20 78.56 39.04
N PRO A 140 30.40 79.03 38.62
CA PRO A 140 31.02 78.52 37.40
C PRO A 140 31.64 77.12 37.57
N GLU A 141 31.83 76.71 38.82
CA GLU A 141 32.38 75.40 39.19
C GLU A 141 31.28 74.40 39.50
N TYR A 142 31.60 73.17 39.25
CA TYR A 142 30.72 72.01 39.62
C TYR A 142 31.56 70.88 40.24
N LEU A 143 30.93 70.07 41.05
CA LEU A 143 31.58 68.87 41.59
C LEU A 143 31.33 67.69 40.68
N GLU A 144 32.37 66.94 40.35
CA GLU A 144 32.32 65.64 39.74
C GLU A 144 32.88 64.58 40.70
N SER A 145 32.05 63.63 41.11
CA SER A 145 32.50 62.56 41.96
C SER A 145 32.22 61.23 41.27
N SER A 146 33.05 60.22 41.50
CA SER A 146 32.95 58.87 40.97
C SER A 146 33.47 57.84 41.94
N ARG A 147 33.25 56.53 41.67
CA ARG A 147 33.84 55.47 42.48
C ARG A 147 35.35 55.48 42.55
N ALA A 148 36.03 55.97 41.48
CA ALA A 148 37.48 56.15 41.44
C ALA A 148 37.94 57.32 42.28
N ASN A 149 37.12 58.39 42.39
CA ASN A 149 37.36 59.54 43.18
C ASN A 149 36.14 59.93 44.03
N LYS A 150 35.96 59.22 45.15
CA LYS A 150 34.82 59.36 46.04
C LYS A 150 34.61 60.71 46.69
N GLY A 151 35.69 61.47 46.91
CA GLY A 151 35.61 62.83 47.48
C GLY A 151 35.23 63.90 46.46
N GLY A 152 35.29 63.53 45.18
CA GLY A 152 35.01 64.44 44.08
C GLY A 152 36.20 65.37 43.67
N VAL A 153 36.06 65.90 42.45
CA VAL A 153 36.97 66.91 41.87
C VAL A 153 36.11 68.09 41.45
N ILE A 154 36.59 69.30 41.81
CA ILE A 154 35.94 70.54 41.39
C ILE A 154 36.44 70.87 39.96
N LYS A 155 35.52 71.10 39.05
CA LYS A 155 35.75 71.41 37.63
C LYS A 155 34.97 72.68 37.25
N SER A 156 35.51 73.45 36.30
CA SER A 156 34.83 74.66 35.79
C SER A 156 34.04 74.33 34.50
N GLY A 157 32.90 74.99 34.32
CA GLY A 157 32.06 74.85 33.12
C GLY A 157 30.79 73.97 33.32
N THR A 158 30.34 73.42 32.24
CA THR A 158 29.14 72.52 32.28
C THR A 158 29.56 71.06 32.39
N PRO A 159 28.93 70.24 33.23
CA PRO A 159 29.28 68.84 33.39
C PRO A 159 29.04 68.04 32.08
N LYS A 160 30.09 67.30 31.65
CA LYS A 160 29.97 66.33 30.56
C LYS A 160 29.54 65.01 31.15
N LEU A 161 28.26 64.78 31.11
CA LEU A 161 27.69 63.49 31.52
C LEU A 161 28.18 62.39 30.58
N THR A 162 28.89 61.41 31.10
CA THR A 162 29.40 60.22 30.36
C THR A 162 28.34 59.22 30.03
N ASP A 163 28.70 57.98 29.66
CA ASP A 163 27.80 56.95 29.16
C ASP A 163 26.90 56.24 30.21
N ALA A 164 26.91 56.74 31.46
CA ALA A 164 26.04 56.28 32.51
C ALA A 164 24.62 56.86 32.34
N PHE A 165 23.68 56.19 32.97
CA PHE A 165 22.32 56.64 33.10
C PHE A 165 22.24 57.63 34.27
N TYR A 166 21.66 58.83 34.05
CA TYR A 166 21.62 59.91 35.05
C TYR A 166 20.22 60.30 35.43
N ILE A 167 19.95 60.41 36.74
CA ILE A 167 18.78 61.05 37.29
C ILE A 167 19.08 62.42 37.75
N LYS A 168 18.39 63.47 37.23
CA LYS A 168 18.51 64.86 37.62
C LYS A 168 17.58 65.14 38.79
N MET A 169 18.09 65.74 39.84
CA MET A 169 17.38 66.27 40.99
C MET A 169 17.58 67.77 41.11
N SER A 170 16.53 68.53 41.19
CA SER A 170 16.64 69.98 41.46
C SER A 170 17.01 70.21 42.89
N ILE A 171 17.98 71.17 43.12
CA ILE A 171 18.38 71.63 44.43
C ILE A 171 17.57 72.89 44.70
N THR A 172 16.79 72.90 45.75
CA THR A 172 15.92 74.02 46.10
C THR A 172 16.27 74.59 47.44
N GLN A 173 16.34 75.94 47.53
CA GLN A 173 16.55 76.70 48.77
C GLN A 173 15.50 77.82 48.85
N GLY A 174 14.77 77.86 49.94
CA GLY A 174 13.72 78.87 50.12
C GLY A 174 12.61 78.86 49.06
N GLY A 175 12.36 77.67 48.45
CA GLY A 175 11.33 77.50 47.40
C GLY A 175 11.81 77.84 45.99
N SER A 176 13.06 78.27 45.80
CA SER A 176 13.64 78.57 44.49
C SER A 176 14.70 77.52 44.12
N GLU A 177 14.76 77.15 42.85
CA GLU A 177 15.81 76.25 42.35
C GLU A 177 17.15 76.93 42.27
N VAL A 178 18.14 76.50 43.06
CA VAL A 178 19.46 77.04 43.15
C VAL A 178 20.52 76.21 42.42
N GLY A 179 20.15 75.02 41.93
CA GLY A 179 21.06 74.14 41.23
C GLY A 179 20.43 72.79 40.86
N SER A 180 21.29 71.92 40.34
CA SER A 180 20.88 70.54 39.97
C SER A 180 21.98 69.55 40.42
N MET A 181 21.52 68.40 40.90
CA MET A 181 22.34 67.23 41.17
C MET A 181 22.03 66.14 40.15
N PHE A 182 23.01 65.49 39.63
CA PHE A 182 22.90 64.35 38.74
C PHE A 182 23.48 63.09 39.42
N VAL A 183 22.66 62.05 39.58
CA VAL A 183 23.12 60.77 40.12
C VAL A 183 23.22 59.78 38.97
N GLY A 184 24.38 59.22 38.73
CA GLY A 184 24.67 58.27 37.65
C GLY A 184 24.64 56.87 38.16
N PHE A 185 24.02 56.01 37.37
CA PHE A 185 23.91 54.57 37.56
C PHE A 185 24.49 53.81 36.38
N GLU A 186 24.97 52.57 36.59
CA GLU A 186 25.49 51.74 35.49
C GLU A 186 24.36 51.24 34.60
N LYS A 187 24.53 51.36 33.28
CA LYS A 187 23.60 50.89 32.27
C LYS A 187 23.43 49.38 32.30
N ALA A 188 24.44 48.63 32.72
CA ALA A 188 24.49 47.17 32.71
C ALA A 188 23.37 46.50 33.53
N GLU A 189 22.88 47.13 34.61
CA GLU A 189 21.80 46.59 35.43
C GLU A 189 20.47 46.55 34.68
N LEU A 190 20.14 47.61 33.93
CA LEU A 190 18.91 47.65 33.12
C LEU A 190 19.00 46.68 31.93
N ASP A 191 20.17 46.61 31.30
CA ASP A 191 20.41 45.63 30.21
C ASP A 191 20.29 44.17 30.73
N ALA A 192 20.74 43.88 31.93
CA ALA A 192 20.60 42.58 32.56
C ALA A 192 19.13 42.24 32.89
N ALA A 193 18.38 43.23 33.40
CA ALA A 193 16.94 43.06 33.66
C ALA A 193 16.14 42.77 32.38
N LEU A 194 16.46 43.44 31.28
CA LEU A 194 15.88 43.18 29.97
C LEU A 194 16.18 41.76 29.45
N LYS A 195 17.43 41.30 29.62
CA LYS A 195 17.83 39.95 29.23
C LYS A 195 17.08 38.86 29.99
N SER A 196 16.81 39.08 31.27
CA SER A 196 16.06 38.12 32.11
C SER A 196 14.59 37.99 31.73
N LEU A 197 14.01 39.04 31.13
CA LEU A 197 12.61 39.07 30.66
C LEU A 197 12.46 38.59 29.21
N ASN A 198 13.58 38.37 28.52
CA ASN A 198 13.58 38.20 27.07
C ASN A 198 13.18 36.78 26.63
N THR A 199 11.97 36.64 26.22
CA THR A 199 11.47 35.45 25.50
C THR A 199 11.70 35.58 23.97
N PHE A 200 11.89 36.82 23.48
CA PHE A 200 12.12 37.14 22.08
C PHE A 200 13.39 37.99 21.92
N SER A 201 14.25 37.66 20.99
CA SER A 201 15.35 38.54 20.60
C SER A 201 14.80 39.80 19.92
N GLY A 202 15.46 40.92 20.10
CA GLY A 202 15.10 42.21 19.48
C GLY A 202 14.15 43.08 20.30
N LEU A 203 14.00 42.81 21.60
CA LEU A 203 13.39 43.72 22.53
C LEU A 203 14.34 44.91 22.79
N SER A 204 13.87 46.13 22.60
CA SER A 204 14.61 47.33 22.89
C SER A 204 13.79 48.27 23.77
N LEU A 205 14.47 48.95 24.66
CA LEU A 205 13.88 49.89 25.57
C LEU A 205 14.56 51.25 25.43
N TYR A 206 13.74 52.26 25.26
CA TYR A 206 14.20 53.67 25.15
C TYR A 206 13.64 54.43 26.31
N MET A 207 14.52 55.21 26.96
CA MET A 207 14.13 56.14 27.98
C MET A 207 14.49 57.54 27.57
N ILE A 208 13.57 58.44 27.68
CA ILE A 208 13.74 59.84 27.32
C ILE A 208 13.60 60.66 28.60
N SER A 209 14.57 61.48 28.92
CA SER A 209 14.50 62.44 30.00
C SER A 209 13.90 63.76 29.46
N GLY A 210 12.72 64.15 29.95
CA GLY A 210 12.10 65.38 29.52
C GLY A 210 12.84 66.65 29.92
N THR A 211 13.64 66.59 31.00
CA THR A 211 14.45 67.73 31.48
C THR A 211 15.72 67.91 30.69
N THR A 212 16.30 66.86 30.12
CA THR A 212 17.58 66.91 29.37
C THR A 212 17.43 66.61 27.90
N ASN A 213 16.27 66.21 27.47
CA ASN A 213 16.00 65.64 26.12
C ASN A 213 17.02 64.57 25.68
N ARG A 214 17.59 63.86 26.65
CA ARG A 214 18.60 62.84 26.39
C ARG A 214 17.90 61.50 26.23
N LEU A 215 18.23 60.80 25.12
CA LEU A 215 17.77 59.44 24.85
C LEU A 215 18.77 58.47 25.45
N TYR A 216 18.25 57.54 26.26
CA TYR A 216 19.01 56.40 26.75
C TYR A 216 18.43 55.14 26.08
N THR A 217 19.27 54.37 25.44
CA THR A 217 18.91 53.14 24.75
C THR A 217 19.43 51.92 25.49
N PHE A 218 18.53 51.03 25.84
CA PHE A 218 18.83 49.73 26.41
C PHE A 218 18.33 48.68 25.44
N HIS A 219 19.15 47.70 25.07
CA HIS A 219 18.75 46.68 24.11
C HIS A 219 19.40 45.33 24.41
N ASP A 220 18.77 44.24 23.98
CA ASP A 220 19.45 42.98 23.93
C ASP A 220 20.28 42.88 22.63
N GLN A 221 21.14 41.86 22.54
CA GLN A 221 22.05 41.68 21.38
C GLN A 221 21.36 41.14 20.12
N GLY A 222 20.04 40.97 20.11
CA GLY A 222 19.29 40.36 19.01
C GLY A 222 18.97 41.32 17.86
N MET A 223 19.01 42.62 18.07
CA MET A 223 18.72 43.61 17.03
C MET A 223 19.99 44.01 16.24
N THR A 224 19.86 44.15 14.92
CA THR A 224 20.99 44.60 14.09
C THR A 224 21.28 46.09 14.36
N LYS A 225 22.57 46.48 14.34
CA LYS A 225 23.01 47.86 14.60
C LYS A 225 22.29 48.88 13.70
N ASP A 226 22.05 48.53 12.43
CA ASP A 226 21.38 49.43 11.48
C ASP A 226 19.91 49.69 11.84
N LYS A 227 19.20 48.66 12.31
CA LYS A 227 17.81 48.83 12.76
C LYS A 227 17.71 49.65 14.03
N LEU A 228 18.64 49.42 14.97
CA LEU A 228 18.71 50.17 16.19
C LEU A 228 18.98 51.64 15.89
N ALA A 229 20.01 51.96 15.08
CA ALA A 229 20.35 53.33 14.69
C ALA A 229 19.16 54.03 13.98
N THR A 230 18.43 53.32 13.13
CA THR A 230 17.24 53.86 12.46
C THR A 230 16.13 54.21 13.46
N GLN A 231 15.89 53.36 14.45
CA GLN A 231 14.91 53.65 15.49
C GLN A 231 15.33 54.80 16.39
N GLU A 232 16.59 54.85 16.82
CA GLU A 232 17.13 55.95 17.61
C GLU A 232 17.04 57.29 16.87
N GLN A 233 17.33 57.28 15.57
CA GLN A 233 17.21 58.49 14.73
C GLN A 233 15.76 58.97 14.65
N LEU A 234 14.81 58.06 14.43
CA LEU A 234 13.39 58.40 14.40
C LEU A 234 12.90 59.01 15.72
N ILE A 235 13.31 58.42 16.85
CA ILE A 235 12.94 58.91 18.18
C ILE A 235 13.58 60.27 18.46
N THR A 236 14.90 60.41 18.13
CA THR A 236 15.63 61.64 18.34
C THR A 236 15.11 62.81 17.50
N THR A 237 14.81 62.53 16.21
CA THR A 237 14.24 63.57 15.31
C THR A 237 12.88 64.05 15.83
N SER A 238 12.05 63.14 16.31
CA SER A 238 10.73 63.52 16.87
C SER A 238 10.85 64.34 18.16
N LEU A 239 11.87 64.10 18.95
CA LEU A 239 12.16 64.92 20.15
C LEU A 239 12.60 66.33 19.78
N GLN A 240 13.40 66.51 18.70
CA GLN A 240 13.82 67.82 18.23
C GLN A 240 12.72 68.67 17.65
N GLU A 241 11.72 68.06 17.01
CA GLU A 241 10.58 68.73 16.39
C GLU A 241 9.46 69.09 17.37
N ASN A 242 9.68 68.91 18.66
CA ASN A 242 8.68 69.16 19.74
C ASN A 242 7.33 68.42 19.50
N SER A 243 7.36 67.36 18.72
CA SER A 243 6.19 66.62 18.31
C SER A 243 5.98 65.41 19.23
N THR A 244 4.77 64.90 19.21
CA THR A 244 4.42 63.60 19.81
C THR A 244 5.34 62.53 19.27
N LEU A 245 5.79 61.58 20.12
CA LEU A 245 6.61 60.42 19.71
C LEU A 245 6.08 59.79 18.40
N PRO A 246 6.94 59.36 17.46
CA PRO A 246 6.53 58.82 16.18
C PRO A 246 5.95 57.40 16.33
N LEU A 247 5.01 57.24 17.24
CA LEU A 247 4.43 55.96 17.63
C LEU A 247 3.82 55.24 16.41
N ILE A 248 3.10 55.98 15.56
CA ILE A 248 2.46 55.41 14.36
C ILE A 248 3.48 54.77 13.41
N ASN A 249 4.63 55.42 13.19
CA ASN A 249 5.69 54.92 12.30
C ASN A 249 6.43 53.74 12.92
N LEU A 250 6.58 53.72 14.22
CA LEU A 250 7.24 52.63 14.95
C LEU A 250 6.29 51.41 15.08
N GLU A 251 4.97 51.62 15.32
CA GLU A 251 3.96 50.55 15.43
C GLU A 251 3.84 49.71 14.17
N LYS A 252 4.15 50.28 13.01
CA LYS A 252 4.07 49.54 11.74
C LYS A 252 4.98 48.30 11.76
N ASN A 253 6.17 48.41 12.35
CA ASN A 253 7.17 47.35 12.35
C ASN A 253 7.46 46.72 13.72
N ASN A 254 6.90 47.30 14.80
CA ASN A 254 7.16 46.86 16.16
C ASN A 254 5.87 46.72 16.97
N PHE A 255 5.90 45.86 17.99
CA PHE A 255 5.01 45.94 19.13
C PHE A 255 5.53 47.03 20.04
N ILE A 256 4.67 47.97 20.48
CA ILE A 256 5.07 49.15 21.25
C ILE A 256 4.25 49.20 22.52
N GLN A 257 4.92 49.53 23.62
CA GLN A 257 4.32 49.93 24.87
C GLN A 257 5.00 51.24 25.34
N TYR A 258 4.17 52.18 25.78
CA TYR A 258 4.64 53.50 26.20
C TYR A 258 4.06 53.82 27.57
N GLN A 259 4.90 54.47 28.42
CA GLN A 259 4.49 54.96 29.74
C GLN A 259 5.21 56.28 30.04
N GLN A 260 4.46 57.23 30.54
CA GLN A 260 4.99 58.46 31.13
C GLN A 260 5.12 58.30 32.64
N LEU A 261 6.27 58.69 33.18
CA LEU A 261 6.61 58.59 34.58
C LEU A 261 6.66 59.98 35.22
N PRO A 262 6.68 60.10 36.57
CA PRO A 262 6.98 61.34 37.27
C PRO A 262 8.32 61.93 36.79
N ASP A 263 8.52 63.26 37.02
CA ASP A 263 9.71 63.99 36.63
C ASP A 263 9.97 64.00 35.09
N ASP A 264 8.89 63.92 34.31
CA ASP A 264 8.89 63.99 32.83
C ASP A 264 9.76 62.94 32.13
N TYR A 265 9.99 61.78 32.75
CA TYR A 265 10.58 60.62 32.09
C TYR A 265 9.53 59.90 31.26
N ARG A 266 9.94 59.51 30.05
CA ARG A 266 9.12 58.72 29.14
C ARG A 266 9.85 57.42 28.78
N ILE A 267 9.18 56.31 28.95
CA ILE A 267 9.74 55.00 28.61
C ILE A 267 8.96 54.42 27.46
N LEU A 268 9.67 53.88 26.50
CA LEU A 268 9.17 53.21 25.31
C LEU A 268 9.80 51.84 25.18
N ALA A 269 9.00 50.77 25.25
CA ALA A 269 9.44 49.42 24.95
C ALA A 269 9.00 49.05 23.52
N THR A 270 9.92 48.51 22.73
CA THR A 270 9.66 48.08 21.35
C THR A 270 10.18 46.68 21.14
N LEU A 271 9.37 45.85 20.41
CA LEU A 271 9.76 44.51 19.99
C LEU A 271 9.53 44.36 18.48
N ASP A 272 10.55 44.03 17.72
CA ASP A 272 10.48 43.89 16.26
C ASP A 272 9.55 42.78 15.83
N ARG A 273 8.50 43.10 15.07
CA ARG A 273 7.54 42.14 14.52
C ARG A 273 8.16 41.07 13.64
N SER A 274 9.31 41.40 12.99
CA SER A 274 10.02 40.41 12.16
C SER A 274 10.63 39.28 12.99
N MET A 275 11.07 39.58 14.23
CA MET A 275 11.59 38.58 15.16
C MET A 275 10.49 37.66 15.67
N VAL A 276 9.35 38.25 16.03
CA VAL A 276 8.13 37.47 16.42
C VAL A 276 7.70 36.55 15.28
N ARG A 277 7.68 37.06 14.03
CA ARG A 277 7.36 36.27 12.85
C ARG A 277 8.35 35.10 12.65
N ARG A 278 9.65 35.36 12.85
CA ARG A 278 10.66 34.29 12.77
C ARG A 278 10.45 33.21 13.82
N ALA A 279 10.15 33.60 15.06
CA ALA A 279 9.84 32.67 16.12
C ALA A 279 8.65 31.76 15.74
N VAL A 280 7.55 32.35 15.24
CA VAL A 280 6.38 31.58 14.76
C VAL A 280 6.78 30.62 13.63
N ILE A 281 7.57 31.07 12.65
CA ILE A 281 8.02 30.19 11.56
C ILE A 281 8.87 29.05 12.08
N GLN A 282 9.79 29.32 13.02
CA GLN A 282 10.62 28.28 13.63
C GLN A 282 9.80 27.24 14.38
N ASP A 283 8.77 27.65 15.11
CA ASP A 283 7.88 26.76 15.84
C ASP A 283 6.97 25.93 14.91
N LEU A 284 6.48 26.56 13.82
CA LEU A 284 5.57 25.90 12.87
C LEU A 284 6.29 25.01 11.85
N THR A 285 7.56 25.29 11.52
CA THR A 285 8.30 24.51 10.51
C THR A 285 8.35 23.01 10.84
N PRO A 286 8.74 22.56 12.05
CA PRO A 286 8.78 21.15 12.38
C PRO A 286 7.37 20.52 12.38
N LEU A 287 6.35 21.26 12.79
CA LEU A 287 4.97 20.79 12.76
C LEU A 287 4.50 20.55 11.31
N ILE A 288 4.69 21.53 10.43
CA ILE A 288 4.30 21.43 9.01
C ILE A 288 5.05 20.28 8.33
N PHE A 289 6.35 20.16 8.60
CA PHE A 289 7.17 19.07 8.07
C PHE A 289 6.72 17.70 8.60
N GLY A 290 6.40 17.61 9.90
CA GLY A 290 5.88 16.39 10.51
C GLY A 290 4.54 15.98 9.92
N VAL A 291 3.60 16.91 9.73
CA VAL A 291 2.30 16.66 9.07
C VAL A 291 2.51 16.22 7.62
N PHE A 292 3.40 16.86 6.88
CA PHE A 292 3.73 16.45 5.51
C PHE A 292 4.25 15.01 5.44
N LEU A 293 5.17 14.62 6.32
CA LEU A 293 5.67 13.24 6.39
C LEU A 293 4.56 12.26 6.78
N LEU A 294 3.70 12.64 7.73
CA LEU A 294 2.56 11.84 8.13
C LEU A 294 1.61 11.61 6.94
N ASP A 295 1.26 12.66 6.20
CA ASP A 295 0.39 12.58 5.02
C ASP A 295 0.99 11.67 3.96
N VAL A 296 2.27 11.82 3.63
CA VAL A 296 2.97 10.96 2.67
C VAL A 296 2.94 9.51 3.13
N SER A 297 3.18 9.25 4.42
CA SER A 297 3.14 7.91 5.00
C SER A 297 1.74 7.30 4.92
N LEU A 298 0.71 8.04 5.33
CA LEU A 298 -0.68 7.59 5.30
C LEU A 298 -1.17 7.33 3.87
N LEU A 299 -0.84 8.22 2.93
CA LEU A 299 -1.16 8.04 1.52
C LEU A 299 -0.46 6.82 0.92
N PHE A 300 0.78 6.55 1.32
CA PHE A 300 1.51 5.36 0.91
C PHE A 300 0.84 4.08 1.43
N PHE A 301 0.48 4.02 2.72
CA PHE A 301 -0.23 2.86 3.28
C PHE A 301 -1.62 2.69 2.68
N LEU A 302 -2.35 3.77 2.51
CA LEU A 302 -3.67 3.76 1.86
C LEU A 302 -3.54 3.21 0.41
N TYR A 303 -2.56 3.69 -0.35
CA TYR A 303 -2.27 3.19 -1.69
C TYR A 303 -1.96 1.69 -1.71
N GLN A 304 -1.11 1.21 -0.80
CA GLN A 304 -0.76 -0.21 -0.70
C GLN A 304 -1.97 -1.08 -0.39
N THR A 305 -2.81 -0.63 0.55
CA THR A 305 -4.03 -1.36 0.93
C THR A 305 -5.01 -1.43 -0.24
N PHE A 306 -5.30 -0.31 -0.89
CA PHE A 306 -6.20 -0.27 -2.04
C PHE A 306 -5.66 -1.07 -3.24
N LYS A 307 -4.36 -1.04 -3.48
CA LYS A 307 -3.73 -1.83 -4.54
C LYS A 307 -3.88 -3.33 -4.29
N ARG A 308 -3.62 -3.79 -3.05
CA ARG A 308 -3.80 -5.21 -2.68
C ARG A 308 -5.25 -5.63 -2.86
N TYR A 309 -6.18 -4.83 -2.34
CA TYR A 309 -7.60 -5.12 -2.46
C TYR A 309 -8.06 -5.16 -3.94
N SER A 310 -7.60 -4.20 -4.77
CA SER A 310 -7.90 -4.19 -6.20
C SER A 310 -7.42 -5.46 -6.90
N GLN A 311 -6.19 -5.90 -6.62
CA GLN A 311 -5.63 -7.12 -7.21
C GLN A 311 -6.43 -8.37 -6.84
N GLN A 312 -6.92 -8.45 -5.60
CA GLN A 312 -7.77 -9.57 -5.17
C GLN A 312 -9.14 -9.55 -5.85
N VAL A 313 -9.74 -8.37 -6.01
CA VAL A 313 -11.01 -8.22 -6.76
C VAL A 313 -10.82 -8.61 -8.22
N ASP A 314 -9.72 -8.19 -8.86
CA ASP A 314 -9.42 -8.52 -10.25
C ASP A 314 -9.26 -10.05 -10.42
N LEU A 315 -8.58 -10.75 -9.49
CA LEU A 315 -8.47 -12.21 -9.50
C LEU A 315 -9.83 -12.91 -9.46
N VAL A 316 -10.74 -12.46 -8.61
CA VAL A 316 -12.09 -13.00 -8.53
C VAL A 316 -12.86 -12.73 -9.82
N MET A 317 -12.78 -11.50 -10.35
CA MET A 317 -13.47 -11.13 -11.60
C MET A 317 -12.93 -11.89 -12.82
N ASP A 318 -11.62 -12.10 -12.91
CA ASP A 318 -11.02 -12.86 -14.00
C ASP A 318 -11.46 -14.31 -13.98
N ALA A 319 -11.49 -14.96 -12.80
CA ALA A 319 -11.99 -16.32 -12.66
C ALA A 319 -13.47 -16.41 -13.02
N MET A 320 -14.30 -15.46 -12.61
CA MET A 320 -15.72 -15.41 -12.99
C MET A 320 -15.90 -15.22 -14.51
N ASN A 321 -15.06 -14.38 -15.13
CA ASN A 321 -15.10 -14.16 -16.58
C ASN A 321 -14.70 -15.44 -17.36
N GLU A 322 -13.69 -16.17 -16.91
CA GLU A 322 -13.30 -17.46 -17.51
C GLU A 322 -14.40 -18.50 -17.35
N THR A 323 -15.03 -18.56 -16.18
CA THR A 323 -16.18 -19.42 -15.94
C THR A 323 -17.36 -19.08 -16.87
N ALA A 324 -17.64 -17.80 -17.05
CA ALA A 324 -18.71 -17.35 -17.97
C ALA A 324 -18.44 -17.71 -19.44
N LYS A 325 -17.18 -17.92 -19.84
CA LYS A 325 -16.78 -18.43 -21.15
C LYS A 325 -16.91 -19.95 -21.26
N GLY A 326 -17.33 -20.64 -20.19
CA GLY A 326 -17.53 -22.08 -20.15
C GLY A 326 -16.40 -22.88 -19.54
N ASN A 327 -15.34 -22.23 -19.03
CA ASN A 327 -14.25 -22.92 -18.35
C ASN A 327 -14.60 -23.15 -16.87
N LEU A 328 -15.26 -24.26 -16.61
CA LEU A 328 -15.68 -24.66 -15.26
C LEU A 328 -14.56 -25.27 -14.40
N GLU A 329 -13.38 -25.50 -14.99
CA GLU A 329 -12.22 -26.02 -14.25
C GLU A 329 -11.43 -24.90 -13.54
N THR A 330 -11.67 -23.64 -13.90
CA THR A 330 -11.02 -22.49 -13.26
C THR A 330 -11.36 -22.47 -11.77
N ARG A 331 -10.35 -22.23 -10.94
CA ARG A 331 -10.51 -22.03 -9.49
C ARG A 331 -9.80 -20.75 -9.08
N ILE A 332 -10.42 -20.05 -8.13
CA ILE A 332 -9.82 -18.88 -7.49
C ILE A 332 -8.81 -19.38 -6.45
N ASP A 333 -7.58 -18.87 -6.53
CA ASP A 333 -6.55 -19.17 -5.54
C ASP A 333 -6.85 -18.44 -4.22
N THR A 334 -7.38 -19.18 -3.26
CA THR A 334 -7.76 -18.65 -1.93
C THR A 334 -6.57 -18.24 -1.06
N THR A 335 -5.35 -18.57 -1.45
CA THR A 335 -4.13 -18.12 -0.74
C THR A 335 -3.77 -16.68 -1.08
N GLN A 336 -4.27 -16.16 -2.20
CA GLN A 336 -4.05 -14.79 -2.67
C GLN A 336 -5.19 -13.84 -2.29
N THR A 337 -6.24 -14.34 -1.65
CA THR A 337 -7.38 -13.54 -1.19
C THR A 337 -7.42 -13.53 0.34
N GLU A 338 -7.83 -12.39 0.92
CA GLU A 338 -7.88 -12.16 2.36
C GLU A 338 -9.28 -11.68 2.77
N TYR A 339 -9.63 -11.85 4.03
CA TYR A 339 -10.89 -11.39 4.65
C TYR A 339 -12.13 -11.85 3.86
N GLU A 340 -13.08 -10.97 3.63
CA GLU A 340 -14.36 -11.24 2.96
C GLU A 340 -14.20 -11.75 1.52
N LEU A 341 -13.12 -11.34 0.84
CA LEU A 341 -12.80 -11.83 -0.51
C LEU A 341 -12.35 -13.29 -0.50
N LYS A 342 -11.74 -13.75 0.57
CA LYS A 342 -11.38 -15.16 0.75
C LYS A 342 -12.63 -16.02 0.90
N ASP A 343 -13.57 -15.60 1.76
CA ASP A 343 -14.83 -16.31 1.96
C ASP A 343 -15.65 -16.36 0.67
N LEU A 344 -15.69 -15.24 -0.06
CA LEU A 344 -16.32 -15.18 -1.38
C LEU A 344 -15.65 -16.15 -2.38
N SER A 345 -14.33 -16.20 -2.40
CA SER A 345 -13.55 -17.09 -3.28
C SER A 345 -13.81 -18.56 -2.97
N ILE A 346 -13.90 -18.94 -1.69
CA ILE A 346 -14.25 -20.28 -1.25
C ILE A 346 -15.68 -20.61 -1.72
N GLY A 347 -16.65 -19.74 -1.46
CA GLY A 347 -18.05 -19.97 -1.88
C GLY A 347 -18.20 -20.09 -3.39
N ILE A 348 -17.46 -19.32 -4.18
CA ILE A 348 -17.45 -19.45 -5.65
C ILE A 348 -16.85 -20.80 -6.07
N ASN A 349 -15.73 -21.23 -5.47
CA ASN A 349 -15.12 -22.52 -5.78
C ASN A 349 -16.06 -23.69 -5.44
N GLU A 350 -16.75 -23.66 -4.28
CA GLU A 350 -17.76 -24.66 -3.90
C GLU A 350 -18.94 -24.69 -4.87
N MET A 351 -19.37 -23.52 -5.34
CA MET A 351 -20.41 -23.42 -6.37
C MET A 351 -19.94 -24.07 -7.68
N LEU A 352 -18.70 -23.81 -8.11
CA LEU A 352 -18.12 -24.39 -9.31
C LEU A 352 -17.97 -25.92 -9.20
N ASP A 353 -17.59 -26.42 -8.03
CA ASP A 353 -17.54 -27.87 -7.76
C ASP A 353 -18.94 -28.51 -7.88
N SER A 354 -19.96 -27.85 -7.33
CA SER A 354 -21.34 -28.29 -7.43
C SER A 354 -21.86 -28.30 -8.87
N ILE A 355 -21.51 -27.25 -9.64
CA ILE A 355 -21.89 -27.19 -11.07
C ILE A 355 -21.21 -28.30 -11.85
N ASN A 356 -19.90 -28.55 -11.65
CA ASN A 356 -19.19 -29.65 -12.30
C ASN A 356 -19.83 -31.02 -11.97
N GLN A 357 -20.17 -31.23 -10.70
CA GLN A 357 -20.86 -32.45 -10.29
C GLN A 357 -22.21 -32.62 -11.00
N TYR A 358 -23.01 -31.56 -11.10
CA TYR A 358 -24.29 -31.62 -11.83
C TYR A 358 -24.10 -31.89 -13.31
N VAL A 359 -23.12 -31.30 -13.96
CA VAL A 359 -22.80 -31.54 -15.37
C VAL A 359 -22.43 -33.02 -15.58
N GLU A 360 -21.57 -33.57 -14.71
CA GLU A 360 -21.19 -34.99 -14.76
C GLU A 360 -22.39 -35.93 -14.55
N ASP A 361 -23.25 -35.61 -13.59
CA ASP A 361 -24.45 -36.41 -13.30
C ASP A 361 -25.47 -36.37 -14.45
N ILE A 362 -25.67 -35.20 -15.07
CA ILE A 362 -26.50 -35.07 -16.28
C ILE A 362 -25.92 -35.92 -17.40
N TYR A 363 -24.62 -35.89 -17.62
CA TYR A 363 -23.97 -36.70 -18.66
C TYR A 363 -24.14 -38.21 -18.43
N LYS A 364 -24.00 -38.66 -17.18
CA LYS A 364 -24.26 -40.07 -16.79
C LYS A 364 -25.71 -40.46 -16.98
N LEU A 365 -26.65 -39.56 -16.69
CA LEU A 365 -28.08 -39.82 -16.91
C LEU A 365 -28.40 -39.88 -18.40
N GLU A 366 -27.85 -39.03 -19.23
CA GLU A 366 -28.02 -39.03 -20.68
C GLU A 366 -27.52 -40.33 -21.30
N ILE A 367 -26.33 -40.83 -20.91
CA ILE A 367 -25.81 -42.13 -21.36
C ILE A 367 -26.76 -43.26 -20.96
N LYS A 368 -27.23 -43.27 -19.71
CA LYS A 368 -28.19 -44.28 -19.24
C LYS A 368 -29.50 -44.24 -20.02
N GLN A 369 -29.99 -43.07 -20.35
CA GLN A 369 -31.21 -42.89 -21.15
C GLN A 369 -31.01 -43.41 -22.58
N GLN A 370 -29.84 -43.11 -23.22
CA GLN A 370 -29.52 -43.64 -24.55
C GLN A 370 -29.42 -45.16 -24.53
N ASP A 371 -28.76 -45.75 -23.52
CA ASP A 371 -28.68 -47.20 -23.34
C ASP A 371 -30.07 -47.85 -23.16
N ALA A 372 -30.90 -47.24 -22.35
CA ALA A 372 -32.28 -47.73 -22.15
C ALA A 372 -33.09 -47.63 -23.43
N HIS A 373 -32.95 -46.53 -24.18
CA HIS A 373 -33.62 -46.35 -25.46
C HIS A 373 -33.17 -47.39 -26.49
N MET A 374 -31.85 -47.65 -26.57
CA MET A 374 -31.28 -48.66 -27.46
C MET A 374 -31.79 -50.07 -27.12
N ARG A 375 -31.85 -50.43 -25.83
CA ARG A 375 -32.43 -51.72 -25.39
C ARG A 375 -33.92 -51.84 -25.73
N ALA A 376 -34.70 -50.75 -25.56
CA ALA A 376 -36.10 -50.72 -25.94
C ALA A 376 -36.31 -50.92 -27.44
N LEU A 377 -35.47 -50.31 -28.29
CA LEU A 377 -35.51 -50.54 -29.74
C LEU A 377 -35.13 -51.97 -30.11
N GLN A 378 -34.11 -52.56 -29.49
CA GLN A 378 -33.74 -53.97 -29.70
C GLN A 378 -34.84 -54.92 -29.26
N ALA A 379 -35.55 -54.63 -28.19
CA ALA A 379 -36.67 -55.47 -27.72
C ALA A 379 -37.92 -55.46 -28.64
N GLN A 380 -38.05 -54.50 -29.56
CA GLN A 380 -39.13 -54.45 -30.54
C GLN A 380 -39.03 -55.58 -31.58
N ILE A 381 -37.80 -56.11 -31.79
CA ILE A 381 -37.67 -57.35 -32.59
C ILE A 381 -37.98 -58.53 -31.67
N ASN A 382 -39.11 -59.14 -31.83
CA ASN A 382 -39.47 -60.32 -31.04
C ASN A 382 -38.70 -61.57 -31.55
N PRO A 383 -37.60 -61.98 -30.89
CA PRO A 383 -36.84 -63.13 -31.40
C PRO A 383 -37.62 -64.44 -31.37
N HIS A 384 -38.45 -64.56 -30.37
CA HIS A 384 -39.28 -65.78 -30.22
C HIS A 384 -40.27 -65.95 -31.38
N PHE A 385 -40.85 -64.85 -31.84
CA PHE A 385 -41.75 -64.94 -33.02
C PHE A 385 -40.99 -65.38 -34.28
N LEU A 386 -39.77 -64.82 -34.48
CA LEU A 386 -38.94 -65.20 -35.63
C LEU A 386 -38.56 -66.68 -35.59
N TYR A 387 -38.16 -67.19 -34.42
CA TYR A 387 -37.79 -68.61 -34.28
C TYR A 387 -38.97 -69.53 -34.51
N ASN A 388 -40.08 -69.24 -33.92
CA ASN A 388 -41.30 -70.05 -34.09
C ASN A 388 -41.77 -70.10 -35.57
N THR A 389 -41.62 -68.94 -36.24
CA THR A 389 -42.02 -68.89 -37.67
C THR A 389 -41.05 -69.69 -38.53
N LEU A 390 -39.75 -69.62 -38.29
CA LEU A 390 -38.79 -70.45 -39.02
C LEU A 390 -38.89 -71.90 -38.71
N GLU A 391 -39.18 -72.28 -37.47
CA GLU A 391 -39.43 -73.69 -37.11
C GLU A 391 -40.69 -74.22 -37.76
N TYR A 392 -41.77 -73.44 -37.87
CA TYR A 392 -42.98 -73.82 -38.63
C TYR A 392 -42.64 -74.04 -40.10
N ILE A 393 -41.86 -73.15 -40.74
CA ILE A 393 -41.43 -73.33 -42.14
C ILE A 393 -40.58 -74.58 -42.29
N ARG A 394 -39.69 -74.89 -41.35
CA ARG A 394 -38.85 -76.09 -41.35
C ARG A 394 -39.75 -77.39 -41.30
N MET A 395 -40.64 -77.42 -40.36
CA MET A 395 -41.55 -78.56 -40.20
C MET A 395 -42.48 -78.77 -41.43
N TYR A 396 -42.93 -77.67 -42.02
CA TYR A 396 -43.69 -77.69 -43.24
C TYR A 396 -42.85 -78.25 -44.43
N ALA A 397 -41.62 -77.81 -44.59
CA ALA A 397 -40.70 -78.31 -45.61
C ALA A 397 -40.44 -79.81 -45.45
N LEU A 398 -40.29 -80.35 -44.24
CA LEU A 398 -40.16 -81.76 -43.95
C LEU A 398 -41.43 -82.54 -44.31
N SER A 399 -42.59 -82.01 -44.04
CA SER A 399 -43.90 -82.69 -44.37
C SER A 399 -44.13 -82.78 -45.87
N GLU A 400 -43.61 -81.86 -46.65
CA GLU A 400 -43.66 -81.89 -48.12
C GLU A 400 -42.49 -82.69 -48.74
N GLY A 401 -41.64 -83.35 -47.92
CA GLY A 401 -40.53 -84.15 -48.39
C GLY A 401 -39.34 -83.35 -48.92
N SER A 402 -39.28 -82.07 -48.58
CA SER A 402 -38.15 -81.16 -48.99
C SER A 402 -37.07 -81.05 -47.89
N GLU A 403 -36.28 -82.10 -47.71
CA GLU A 403 -35.24 -82.20 -46.68
C GLU A 403 -34.22 -81.08 -46.84
N GLU A 404 -33.78 -80.78 -48.06
CA GLU A 404 -32.82 -79.72 -48.36
C GLU A 404 -33.29 -78.31 -47.91
N LEU A 405 -34.54 -77.97 -48.13
CA LEU A 405 -35.16 -76.77 -47.68
C LEU A 405 -35.25 -76.73 -46.14
N ALA A 406 -35.59 -77.85 -45.52
CA ALA A 406 -35.63 -77.92 -44.04
C ALA A 406 -34.24 -77.70 -43.41
N ASP A 407 -33.17 -78.22 -44.02
CA ASP A 407 -31.77 -77.96 -43.55
C ASP A 407 -31.33 -76.53 -43.74
N VAL A 408 -31.71 -75.88 -44.85
CA VAL A 408 -31.47 -74.42 -45.06
C VAL A 408 -32.16 -73.61 -44.00
N VAL A 409 -33.46 -73.84 -43.73
CA VAL A 409 -34.22 -73.14 -42.69
C VAL A 409 -33.61 -73.38 -41.31
N TYR A 410 -33.19 -74.63 -41.02
CA TYR A 410 -32.48 -74.92 -39.76
C TYR A 410 -31.20 -74.18 -39.60
N ALA A 411 -30.34 -74.16 -40.62
CA ALA A 411 -29.12 -73.41 -40.59
C ALA A 411 -29.33 -71.89 -40.38
N PHE A 412 -30.32 -71.31 -41.08
CA PHE A 412 -30.70 -69.89 -40.93
C PHE A 412 -31.26 -69.58 -39.54
N SER A 413 -32.13 -70.43 -38.99
CA SER A 413 -32.68 -70.30 -37.64
C SER A 413 -31.61 -70.38 -36.58
N ALA A 414 -30.59 -71.24 -36.74
CA ALA A 414 -29.48 -71.38 -35.85
C ALA A 414 -28.59 -70.09 -35.86
N LEU A 415 -28.38 -69.48 -37.03
CA LEU A 415 -27.65 -68.24 -37.19
C LEU A 415 -28.39 -67.09 -36.49
N LEU A 416 -29.67 -66.93 -36.67
CA LEU A 416 -30.50 -65.94 -36.00
C LEU A 416 -30.46 -66.11 -34.47
N ARG A 417 -30.60 -67.32 -33.97
CA ARG A 417 -30.57 -67.63 -32.53
C ARG A 417 -29.20 -67.20 -31.90
N ASN A 418 -28.14 -67.51 -32.58
CA ASN A 418 -26.80 -67.11 -32.06
C ASN A 418 -26.60 -65.60 -32.03
N ASN A 419 -27.12 -64.85 -33.02
CA ASN A 419 -27.04 -63.38 -33.04
C ASN A 419 -27.86 -62.72 -31.94
N THR A 420 -28.93 -63.36 -31.43
CA THR A 420 -29.81 -62.81 -30.39
C THR A 420 -29.43 -63.27 -28.97
N ASN A 421 -28.58 -64.28 -28.83
CA ASN A 421 -28.13 -64.78 -27.54
C ASN A 421 -27.07 -63.77 -26.94
N GLN A 422 -27.28 -63.41 -25.68
CA GLN A 422 -26.46 -62.38 -24.95
C GLN A 422 -25.14 -62.90 -24.40
N GLU A 423 -24.80 -64.17 -24.57
CA GLU A 423 -23.51 -64.71 -24.15
C GLU A 423 -22.37 -64.02 -24.87
N LYS A 424 -21.35 -63.62 -24.12
CA LYS A 424 -20.19 -62.89 -24.64
C LYS A 424 -19.09 -63.83 -25.16
N THR A 425 -19.04 -65.05 -24.66
CA THR A 425 -18.05 -66.10 -25.03
C THR A 425 -18.76 -67.35 -25.43
N ILE A 426 -18.14 -68.15 -26.31
CA ILE A 426 -18.57 -69.49 -26.74
C ILE A 426 -17.34 -70.40 -26.92
N SER A 427 -17.56 -71.70 -26.97
CA SER A 427 -16.46 -72.63 -27.27
C SER A 427 -16.02 -72.50 -28.74
N LEU A 428 -14.74 -72.81 -29.00
CA LEU A 428 -14.19 -72.83 -30.36
C LEU A 428 -14.95 -73.76 -31.28
N LYS A 429 -15.45 -74.89 -30.75
CA LYS A 429 -16.29 -75.80 -31.51
C LYS A 429 -17.59 -75.17 -31.95
N GLU A 430 -18.28 -74.49 -31.02
CA GLU A 430 -19.52 -73.79 -31.32
C GLU A 430 -19.32 -72.66 -32.33
N GLU A 431 -18.22 -71.89 -32.24
CA GLU A 431 -17.92 -70.87 -33.22
C GLU A 431 -17.64 -71.43 -34.61
N LEU A 432 -17.00 -72.61 -34.70
CA LEU A 432 -16.75 -73.27 -35.97
C LEU A 432 -18.03 -73.89 -36.53
N ASP A 433 -18.85 -74.59 -35.71
CA ASP A 433 -20.15 -75.16 -36.11
C ASP A 433 -21.09 -74.05 -36.63
N PHE A 434 -20.99 -72.88 -36.06
CA PHE A 434 -21.75 -71.69 -36.50
C PHE A 434 -21.21 -71.16 -37.84
N CYS A 435 -19.96 -71.09 -38.03
CA CYS A 435 -19.30 -70.71 -39.28
C CYS A 435 -19.65 -71.73 -40.40
N GLU A 436 -19.67 -73.00 -40.06
CA GLU A 436 -20.02 -74.08 -41.01
C GLU A 436 -21.47 -73.90 -41.54
N LYS A 437 -22.43 -73.67 -40.67
CA LYS A 437 -23.81 -73.33 -41.06
C LYS A 437 -23.87 -72.07 -41.94
N TYR A 438 -23.06 -71.08 -41.66
CA TYR A 438 -23.00 -69.86 -42.48
C TYR A 438 -22.52 -70.17 -43.90
N VAL A 439 -21.45 -70.94 -44.02
CA VAL A 439 -20.89 -71.36 -45.32
C VAL A 439 -21.84 -72.25 -46.04
N TYR A 440 -22.54 -73.22 -45.35
CA TYR A 440 -23.56 -74.11 -45.91
C TYR A 440 -24.67 -73.31 -46.61
N LEU A 441 -25.15 -72.19 -46.03
CA LEU A 441 -26.20 -71.39 -46.68
C LEU A 441 -25.68 -70.76 -47.99
N TYR A 442 -24.41 -70.45 -48.10
CA TYR A 442 -23.85 -69.98 -49.35
C TYR A 442 -23.65 -71.13 -50.36
N GLN A 443 -23.31 -72.34 -49.93
CA GLN A 443 -23.23 -73.50 -50.80
C GLN A 443 -24.61 -73.82 -51.42
N MET A 444 -25.66 -73.75 -50.61
CA MET A 444 -27.02 -73.96 -51.08
C MET A 444 -27.48 -72.90 -52.07
N ARG A 445 -27.04 -71.68 -51.87
CA ARG A 445 -27.36 -70.60 -52.81
C ARG A 445 -26.53 -70.66 -54.11
N TYR A 446 -25.31 -71.26 -54.06
CA TYR A 446 -24.40 -71.36 -55.19
C TYR A 446 -23.90 -72.83 -55.31
N PRO A 447 -24.70 -73.78 -55.78
CA PRO A 447 -24.36 -75.20 -55.82
C PRO A 447 -23.10 -75.48 -56.62
N ASN A 448 -22.24 -76.33 -56.10
CA ASN A 448 -20.99 -76.78 -56.71
C ASN A 448 -19.92 -75.67 -56.95
N ARG A 449 -20.05 -74.48 -56.32
CA ARG A 449 -19.10 -73.36 -56.54
C ARG A 449 -18.25 -73.06 -55.32
N ILE A 450 -18.53 -73.69 -54.18
CA ILE A 450 -17.83 -73.44 -52.93
C ILE A 450 -17.44 -74.77 -52.29
N ALA A 451 -16.19 -74.99 -52.10
CA ALA A 451 -15.61 -76.03 -51.26
C ALA A 451 -15.14 -75.47 -49.95
N TYR A 452 -15.40 -76.10 -48.83
CA TYR A 452 -14.84 -75.72 -47.57
C TYR A 452 -14.30 -76.89 -46.77
N HIS A 453 -13.32 -76.62 -45.90
CA HIS A 453 -12.80 -77.61 -44.98
C HIS A 453 -12.46 -76.93 -43.63
N PHE A 454 -13.24 -77.38 -42.60
CA PHE A 454 -13.04 -76.94 -41.24
C PHE A 454 -12.52 -78.09 -40.41
N SER A 455 -11.41 -77.82 -39.66
CA SER A 455 -10.80 -78.80 -38.78
C SER A 455 -10.36 -78.21 -37.48
N ILE A 456 -10.62 -78.85 -36.38
CA ILE A 456 -10.22 -78.50 -35.04
C ILE A 456 -9.63 -79.70 -34.34
N ASP A 457 -8.48 -79.44 -33.64
CA ASP A 457 -7.94 -80.46 -32.74
C ASP A 457 -8.96 -80.70 -31.61
N PRO A 458 -9.35 -81.92 -31.38
CA PRO A 458 -10.35 -82.26 -30.34
C PRO A 458 -10.05 -81.74 -28.97
N SER A 459 -8.77 -81.58 -28.62
CA SER A 459 -8.29 -81.02 -27.34
C SER A 459 -8.62 -79.55 -27.19
N LEU A 460 -8.90 -78.83 -28.29
CA LEU A 460 -9.17 -77.36 -28.29
C LEU A 460 -10.64 -77.03 -28.43
N ALA A 461 -11.49 -78.03 -28.60
CA ALA A 461 -12.92 -77.87 -28.88
C ALA A 461 -13.68 -77.08 -27.80
N SER A 462 -13.26 -77.18 -26.52
CA SER A 462 -13.90 -76.56 -25.36
C SER A 462 -13.27 -75.22 -24.98
N ILE A 463 -12.26 -74.74 -25.70
CA ILE A 463 -11.63 -73.46 -25.39
C ILE A 463 -12.62 -72.33 -25.66
N GLU A 464 -12.81 -71.46 -24.66
CA GLU A 464 -13.68 -70.27 -24.77
C GLU A 464 -13.01 -69.15 -25.54
N VAL A 465 -13.74 -68.61 -26.50
CA VAL A 465 -13.34 -67.44 -27.29
C VAL A 465 -14.48 -66.42 -27.30
N PRO A 466 -14.20 -65.14 -27.48
CA PRO A 466 -15.29 -64.19 -27.74
C PRO A 466 -16.12 -64.60 -28.96
N LYS A 467 -17.41 -64.41 -28.90
CA LYS A 467 -18.31 -64.64 -30.03
C LYS A 467 -17.91 -63.83 -31.26
N PHE A 468 -18.12 -64.37 -32.43
CA PHE A 468 -17.88 -63.71 -33.71
C PHE A 468 -16.43 -63.32 -33.94
N VAL A 469 -15.45 -64.17 -33.63
CA VAL A 469 -14.04 -63.96 -33.92
C VAL A 469 -13.60 -64.62 -35.22
N ILE A 470 -14.26 -65.73 -35.63
CA ILE A 470 -13.99 -66.42 -36.89
C ILE A 470 -14.98 -65.97 -37.98
N GLN A 471 -16.25 -65.85 -37.65
CA GLN A 471 -17.32 -65.48 -38.58
C GLN A 471 -17.02 -64.23 -39.42
N PRO A 472 -16.55 -63.07 -38.87
CA PRO A 472 -16.27 -61.90 -39.69
C PRO A 472 -15.16 -62.10 -40.70
N LEU A 473 -14.23 -63.03 -40.44
CA LEU A 473 -13.17 -63.38 -41.39
C LEU A 473 -13.76 -64.14 -42.58
N ILE A 474 -14.68 -65.05 -42.32
CA ILE A 474 -15.41 -65.81 -43.35
C ILE A 474 -16.34 -64.86 -44.11
N GLU A 475 -17.04 -63.96 -43.42
CA GLU A 475 -17.93 -62.95 -44.08
C GLU A 475 -17.11 -62.06 -45.03
N ASN A 476 -15.90 -61.66 -44.67
CA ASN A 476 -15.03 -60.90 -45.54
C ASN A 476 -14.67 -61.61 -46.83
N TYR A 477 -14.44 -62.96 -46.76
CA TYR A 477 -14.25 -63.78 -47.94
C TYR A 477 -15.47 -63.71 -48.85
N PHE A 478 -16.71 -63.94 -48.34
CA PHE A 478 -17.92 -63.92 -49.13
C PHE A 478 -18.30 -62.55 -49.67
N LYS A 479 -17.97 -61.47 -48.98
CA LYS A 479 -18.23 -60.07 -49.41
C LYS A 479 -17.23 -59.57 -50.43
N HIS A 480 -15.95 -59.95 -50.28
CA HIS A 480 -14.86 -59.26 -51.00
C HIS A 480 -13.94 -60.20 -51.79
N GLY A 481 -13.82 -61.46 -51.37
CA GLY A 481 -12.86 -62.39 -51.91
C GLY A 481 -13.43 -63.35 -52.95
N VAL A 482 -14.62 -63.88 -52.77
CA VAL A 482 -15.22 -64.94 -53.60
C VAL A 482 -15.57 -64.40 -54.99
N ASP A 483 -15.38 -65.27 -56.00
CA ASP A 483 -15.89 -65.04 -57.36
C ASP A 483 -16.90 -66.19 -57.68
N PHE A 484 -18.20 -65.92 -57.59
CA PHE A 484 -19.24 -66.89 -57.82
C PHE A 484 -19.32 -67.33 -59.29
N THR A 485 -18.55 -66.81 -60.20
CA THR A 485 -18.43 -67.32 -61.55
C THR A 485 -17.46 -68.54 -61.65
N ARG A 486 -16.61 -68.70 -60.71
CA ARG A 486 -15.63 -69.81 -60.59
C ARG A 486 -16.28 -71.02 -59.92
N PHE A 487 -15.73 -72.21 -60.21
CA PHE A 487 -16.13 -73.45 -59.60
C PHE A 487 -15.16 -74.04 -58.58
N ASP A 488 -14.07 -73.37 -58.40
CA ASP A 488 -12.94 -73.78 -57.53
C ASP A 488 -12.78 -72.89 -56.29
N ASN A 489 -13.84 -72.15 -55.89
CA ASN A 489 -13.76 -71.34 -54.67
C ASN A 489 -13.60 -72.26 -53.44
N ALA A 490 -12.55 -71.94 -52.62
CA ALA A 490 -12.20 -72.76 -51.48
C ALA A 490 -11.97 -71.94 -50.23
N LEU A 491 -12.50 -72.39 -49.12
CA LEU A 491 -12.28 -71.77 -47.77
C LEU A 491 -11.84 -72.90 -46.80
N SER A 492 -10.76 -72.60 -46.03
CA SER A 492 -10.25 -73.52 -45.03
C SER A 492 -10.12 -72.81 -43.69
N VAL A 493 -10.63 -73.45 -42.63
CA VAL A 493 -10.40 -73.05 -41.27
C VAL A 493 -9.70 -74.16 -40.52
N LYS A 494 -8.52 -73.94 -39.99
CA LYS A 494 -7.79 -74.93 -39.21
C LYS A 494 -7.49 -74.39 -37.83
N VAL A 495 -7.84 -75.15 -36.79
CA VAL A 495 -7.55 -74.84 -35.40
C VAL A 495 -6.68 -75.97 -34.83
N PHE A 496 -5.48 -75.65 -34.43
CA PHE A 496 -4.56 -76.63 -33.90
C PHE A 496 -3.61 -75.99 -32.85
N ARG A 497 -2.90 -76.82 -32.11
CA ARG A 497 -1.96 -76.41 -31.10
C ARG A 497 -0.52 -76.40 -31.69
N GLU A 498 0.17 -75.27 -31.56
CA GLU A 498 1.60 -75.16 -31.86
C GLU A 498 2.37 -74.81 -30.58
N GLY A 499 3.02 -75.79 -30.00
CA GLY A 499 3.64 -75.65 -28.69
C GLY A 499 2.64 -75.32 -27.58
N GLN A 500 2.80 -74.17 -26.94
CA GLN A 500 1.87 -73.72 -25.90
C GLN A 500 0.79 -72.73 -26.40
N ARG A 501 0.70 -72.54 -27.72
CA ARG A 501 -0.23 -71.59 -28.32
C ARG A 501 -1.28 -72.26 -29.14
N VAL A 502 -2.46 -71.71 -29.14
CA VAL A 502 -3.56 -72.09 -30.05
C VAL A 502 -3.40 -71.25 -31.30
N GLN A 503 -3.46 -71.86 -32.46
CA GLN A 503 -3.48 -71.20 -33.76
C GLN A 503 -4.81 -71.46 -34.44
N ILE A 504 -5.43 -70.39 -34.96
CA ILE A 504 -6.56 -70.42 -35.86
C ILE A 504 -6.10 -69.86 -37.20
N ILE A 505 -6.15 -70.64 -38.26
CA ILE A 505 -5.82 -70.19 -39.60
C ILE A 505 -7.08 -70.23 -40.46
N VAL A 506 -7.49 -69.07 -40.96
CA VAL A 506 -8.55 -68.91 -41.95
C VAL A 506 -7.88 -68.60 -43.29
N LYS A 507 -8.03 -69.51 -44.27
CA LYS A 507 -7.40 -69.39 -45.58
C LYS A 507 -8.47 -69.50 -46.67
N ASP A 508 -8.44 -68.60 -47.64
CA ASP A 508 -9.28 -68.59 -48.81
C ASP A 508 -8.42 -68.59 -50.11
N ASN A 509 -9.03 -68.88 -51.25
CA ASN A 509 -8.44 -68.77 -52.57
C ASN A 509 -9.14 -67.66 -53.41
N GLY A 510 -9.63 -66.62 -52.72
CA GLY A 510 -10.33 -65.49 -53.31
C GLY A 510 -9.42 -64.55 -54.15
N LYS A 511 -9.94 -63.37 -54.45
CA LYS A 511 -9.26 -62.35 -55.24
C LYS A 511 -7.99 -61.80 -54.58
N GLY A 512 -7.74 -62.19 -53.31
CA GLY A 512 -6.62 -61.71 -52.53
C GLY A 512 -6.67 -60.22 -52.19
N ILE A 513 -5.51 -59.70 -51.77
CA ILE A 513 -5.35 -58.31 -51.38
C ILE A 513 -4.04 -57.76 -51.93
N THR A 514 -4.03 -56.50 -52.35
CA THR A 514 -2.79 -55.88 -52.81
C THR A 514 -1.83 -55.62 -51.67
N PRO A 515 -0.49 -55.67 -51.91
CA PRO A 515 0.52 -55.42 -50.85
C PRO A 515 0.32 -54.10 -50.13
N GLU A 516 -0.09 -53.03 -50.84
CA GLU A 516 -0.32 -51.71 -50.29
C GLU A 516 -1.51 -51.75 -49.30
N ARG A 517 -2.61 -52.42 -49.68
CA ARG A 517 -3.78 -52.56 -48.84
C ARG A 517 -3.53 -53.47 -47.63
N LEU A 518 -2.70 -54.49 -47.80
CA LEU A 518 -2.28 -55.36 -46.69
C LEU A 518 -1.51 -54.56 -45.64
N ALA A 519 -0.50 -53.75 -46.09
CA ALA A 519 0.28 -52.91 -45.20
C ALA A 519 -0.60 -51.85 -44.46
N GLU A 520 -1.59 -51.31 -45.16
CA GLU A 520 -2.55 -50.36 -44.55
C GLU A 520 -3.36 -51.05 -43.43
N ILE A 521 -3.89 -52.24 -43.67
CA ILE A 521 -4.65 -53.00 -42.67
C ILE A 521 -3.76 -53.36 -41.47
N GLU A 522 -2.53 -53.84 -41.69
CA GLU A 522 -1.60 -54.19 -40.62
C GLU A 522 -1.24 -52.95 -39.78
N SER A 523 -1.00 -51.80 -40.39
CA SER A 523 -0.76 -50.56 -39.68
C SER A 523 -1.95 -50.14 -38.80
N ARG A 524 -3.18 -50.28 -39.30
CA ARG A 524 -4.40 -49.98 -38.53
C ARG A 524 -4.61 -50.95 -37.37
N LEU A 525 -4.30 -52.22 -37.54
CA LEU A 525 -4.41 -53.22 -36.48
C LEU A 525 -3.39 -52.98 -35.36
N ALA A 526 -2.22 -52.41 -35.70
CA ALA A 526 -1.17 -52.05 -34.73
C ALA A 526 -1.46 -50.79 -33.94
N HIS A 527 -2.11 -49.80 -34.57
CA HIS A 527 -2.39 -48.47 -33.96
C HIS A 527 -3.87 -48.12 -34.13
N PRO A 528 -4.76 -48.51 -33.21
CA PRO A 528 -6.17 -48.20 -33.29
C PRO A 528 -6.37 -46.68 -33.03
N LYS A 529 -6.49 -45.90 -34.10
CA LYS A 529 -6.99 -44.50 -34.01
C LYS A 529 -8.52 -44.57 -33.99
N VAL A 530 -9.11 -43.80 -33.09
CA VAL A 530 -10.55 -43.58 -32.99
C VAL A 530 -10.99 -42.70 -34.17
N GLU A 531 -11.05 -43.24 -35.38
CA GLU A 531 -11.76 -42.63 -36.49
C GLU A 531 -12.84 -43.56 -37.01
N LEU A 532 -14.07 -43.13 -36.79
CA LEU A 532 -15.30 -43.74 -37.21
C LEU A 532 -15.36 -43.92 -38.73
N TYR A 533 -15.87 -45.09 -39.15
CA TYR A 533 -16.40 -45.40 -40.52
C TYR A 533 -15.37 -45.77 -41.59
N GLN A 534 -14.84 -46.99 -41.52
CA GLN A 534 -14.73 -47.93 -42.69
C GLN A 534 -13.78 -49.11 -42.36
N SER A 535 -14.30 -50.27 -42.27
CA SER A 535 -13.78 -51.65 -41.99
C SER A 535 -13.98 -52.13 -40.54
N ILE A 536 -15.25 -52.33 -40.20
CA ILE A 536 -15.71 -52.68 -38.84
C ILE A 536 -15.36 -54.15 -38.46
N GLY A 537 -15.21 -55.09 -39.42
CA GLY A 537 -15.10 -56.52 -39.13
C GLY A 537 -13.77 -56.93 -38.50
N LEU A 538 -12.63 -56.71 -39.20
CA LEU A 538 -11.29 -57.16 -38.76
C LEU A 538 -10.81 -56.41 -37.52
N GLN A 539 -11.11 -55.13 -37.44
CA GLN A 539 -10.70 -54.31 -36.28
C GLN A 539 -11.46 -54.78 -35.03
N ASN A 540 -12.76 -54.99 -35.11
CA ASN A 540 -13.57 -55.50 -33.98
C ASN A 540 -13.10 -56.90 -33.51
N VAL A 541 -12.73 -57.79 -34.44
CA VAL A 541 -12.13 -59.10 -34.09
C VAL A 541 -10.81 -58.89 -33.34
N ASN A 542 -9.94 -58.01 -33.84
CA ASN A 542 -8.67 -57.72 -33.23
C ASN A 542 -8.83 -57.15 -31.80
N GLU A 543 -9.73 -56.17 -31.61
CA GLU A 543 -10.02 -55.57 -30.32
C GLU A 543 -10.60 -56.57 -29.32
N ARG A 544 -11.55 -57.40 -29.74
CA ARG A 544 -12.16 -58.46 -28.89
C ARG A 544 -11.14 -59.50 -28.45
N LEU A 545 -10.30 -59.97 -29.35
CA LEU A 545 -9.25 -60.94 -29.03
C LEU A 545 -8.16 -60.33 -28.16
N ARG A 546 -7.82 -59.09 -28.41
CA ARG A 546 -6.83 -58.34 -27.58
C ARG A 546 -7.38 -58.11 -26.16
N ALA A 547 -8.65 -57.79 -26.02
CA ALA A 547 -9.32 -57.64 -24.72
C ALA A 547 -9.37 -58.96 -23.95
N SER A 548 -9.58 -60.07 -24.63
CA SER A 548 -9.69 -61.39 -23.99
C SER A 548 -8.35 -62.04 -23.66
N PHE A 549 -7.35 -61.95 -24.53
CA PHE A 549 -6.06 -62.68 -24.42
C PHE A 549 -4.85 -61.80 -24.19
N GLY A 550 -5.03 -60.45 -24.15
CA GLY A 550 -3.99 -59.47 -23.81
C GLY A 550 -2.74 -59.59 -24.68
N HIS A 551 -1.55 -59.58 -24.03
CA HIS A 551 -0.27 -59.65 -24.72
C HIS A 551 0.07 -61.01 -25.33
N SER A 552 -0.73 -62.08 -25.05
CA SER A 552 -0.51 -63.39 -25.63
C SER A 552 -1.09 -63.53 -27.03
N TYR A 553 -1.92 -62.60 -27.45
CA TYR A 553 -2.63 -62.58 -28.72
C TYR A 553 -1.83 -61.88 -29.83
N GLN A 554 -1.87 -62.47 -31.01
CA GLN A 554 -1.35 -61.92 -32.24
C GLN A 554 -2.22 -62.29 -33.43
N MET A 555 -2.51 -61.34 -34.32
CA MET A 555 -3.13 -61.58 -35.61
C MET A 555 -2.16 -61.20 -36.71
N LYS A 556 -1.97 -62.07 -37.71
CA LYS A 556 -1.14 -61.85 -38.86
C LYS A 556 -1.96 -62.12 -40.13
N LEU A 557 -1.83 -61.25 -41.10
CA LEU A 557 -2.41 -61.43 -42.42
C LEU A 557 -1.30 -61.72 -43.43
N SER A 558 -1.55 -62.57 -44.40
CA SER A 558 -0.61 -62.84 -45.48
C SER A 558 -1.38 -63.25 -46.75
N THR A 559 -0.82 -62.95 -47.89
CA THR A 559 -1.26 -63.55 -49.16
C THR A 559 -0.82 -64.99 -49.21
N ASN A 560 -1.65 -65.89 -49.73
CA ASN A 560 -1.28 -67.31 -49.86
C ASN A 560 -0.86 -67.67 -51.30
N GLN A 561 -0.33 -68.87 -51.51
CA GLN A 561 0.18 -69.33 -52.82
C GLN A 561 -0.94 -69.50 -53.87
N GLU A 562 -2.19 -69.56 -53.44
CA GLU A 562 -3.36 -69.74 -54.31
C GLU A 562 -3.99 -68.39 -54.71
N GLY A 563 -3.35 -67.28 -54.34
CA GLY A 563 -3.75 -65.91 -54.66
C GLY A 563 -4.73 -65.30 -53.65
N GLY A 564 -5.26 -65.99 -52.65
CA GLY A 564 -6.21 -65.54 -51.64
C GLY A 564 -5.52 -64.96 -50.38
N LEU A 565 -6.34 -64.74 -49.35
CA LEU A 565 -5.92 -64.22 -48.06
C LEU A 565 -5.76 -65.36 -47.01
N SER A 566 -4.74 -65.28 -46.19
CA SER A 566 -4.59 -66.10 -44.99
C SER A 566 -4.52 -65.25 -43.75
N VAL A 567 -5.45 -65.42 -42.81
CA VAL A 567 -5.48 -64.77 -41.50
C VAL A 567 -5.08 -65.79 -40.45
N THR A 568 -4.00 -65.51 -39.75
CA THR A 568 -3.50 -66.37 -38.65
C THR A 568 -3.72 -65.66 -37.32
N ILE A 569 -4.47 -66.25 -36.43
CA ILE A 569 -4.69 -65.82 -35.06
C ILE A 569 -3.93 -66.75 -34.13
N THR A 570 -3.14 -66.21 -33.25
CA THR A 570 -2.33 -66.96 -32.27
C THR A 570 -2.57 -66.40 -30.87
N PHE A 571 -2.88 -67.27 -29.90
CA PHE A 571 -3.02 -66.86 -28.49
C PHE A 571 -2.62 -68.02 -27.55
N LYS A 572 -2.40 -67.68 -26.27
CA LYS A 572 -2.25 -68.69 -25.22
C LYS A 572 -3.61 -68.89 -24.54
N GLU A 573 -3.90 -70.14 -24.25
CA GLU A 573 -5.04 -70.54 -23.44
C GLU A 573 -4.91 -69.90 -22.06
N LYS A 574 -5.98 -69.34 -21.56
CA LYS A 574 -6.05 -68.89 -20.16
C LYS A 574 -6.12 -70.15 -19.30
N GLY A 575 -5.10 -70.44 -18.51
CA GLY A 575 -5.08 -71.50 -17.54
C GLY A 575 -6.09 -71.29 -16.42
#